data_3150661f1382b59017c0b05ee40db467
#
_entry.id   3150661f1382b59017c0b05ee40db467
#
_cell.length_a   1.000
_cell.length_b   1.000
_cell.length_c   1.000
_cell.angle_alpha   90.00
_cell.angle_beta   90.00
_cell.angle_gamma   90.00
#
_symmetry.space_group_name_H-M   'P 1'
#
loop_
_entity.id
_entity.type
_entity.pdbx_description
1 polymer ?
#
loop_
_entity_poly.entity_id
_entity_poly.type
_entity_poly.pdbx_seq_one_letter_code
_entity_poly.pdbx_strand_id
1 'polypeptide(L)'
;MSKKIAYIIHPFRDNKESNEKNMKFIAAVAVRSGTVPIATALYFPHFLNEEDEAERLEGIDCGLTLMECCDEVWLFGFNISEGMKMELDCARELKLPVRLYDMHMNRINLRTLKADKRVTPEY
;
A
#
# COMPACT_ATOMS: atom_id res chain seq x y z
N MET A 1 -10.32 22.54 6.37
CA MET A 1 -9.21 21.78 6.95
C MET A 1 -8.82 20.64 6.05
N SER A 2 -7.54 20.44 5.85
CA SER A 2 -7.09 19.36 4.98
C SER A 2 -7.14 18.03 5.70
N LYS A 3 -7.48 16.99 4.95
CA LYS A 3 -7.50 15.62 5.44
C LYS A 3 -6.11 15.01 5.28
N LYS A 4 -5.81 14.00 6.08
CA LYS A 4 -4.60 13.21 5.89
C LYS A 4 -4.73 12.38 4.61
N ILE A 5 -3.60 12.20 3.94
CA ILE A 5 -3.51 11.35 2.74
C ILE A 5 -2.72 10.10 3.12
N ALA A 6 -3.32 8.94 2.94
CA ALA A 6 -2.69 7.66 3.24
C ALA A 6 -2.40 6.90 1.95
N TYR A 7 -1.14 6.49 1.78
CA TYR A 7 -0.74 5.64 0.66
C TYR A 7 -0.98 4.18 1.07
N ILE A 8 -1.71 3.44 0.24
CA ILE A 8 -2.07 2.06 0.54
C ILE A 8 -1.14 1.10 -0.18
N ILE A 9 -0.41 0.29 0.59
CA ILE A 9 0.43 -0.79 0.07
C ILE A 9 -0.30 -2.09 0.32
N HIS A 10 -0.66 -2.78 -0.76
CA HIS A 10 -1.52 -3.96 -0.72
C HIS A 10 -1.08 -4.93 -1.81
N PRO A 11 -1.15 -6.27 -1.57
CA PRO A 11 -0.88 -7.23 -2.63
C PRO A 11 -1.81 -7.00 -3.82
N PHE A 12 -1.35 -7.30 -5.03
CA PHE A 12 -2.18 -7.13 -6.21
C PHE A 12 -2.07 -8.30 -7.19
N ARG A 13 -0.87 -8.59 -7.70
CA ARG A 13 -0.69 -9.46 -8.87
C ARG A 13 -1.09 -10.92 -8.70
N ASP A 14 -0.90 -11.48 -7.52
CA ASP A 14 -1.15 -12.90 -7.24
C ASP A 14 -2.63 -13.28 -7.27
N ASN A 15 -3.51 -12.33 -7.01
CA ASN A 15 -4.95 -12.53 -7.07
C ASN A 15 -5.61 -11.18 -7.32
N LYS A 16 -5.53 -10.74 -8.57
CA LYS A 16 -5.94 -9.37 -8.95
C LYS A 16 -7.37 -9.04 -8.58
N GLU A 17 -8.31 -9.92 -8.91
CA GLU A 17 -9.73 -9.66 -8.66
C GLU A 17 -10.03 -9.51 -7.17
N SER A 18 -9.56 -10.43 -6.37
CA SER A 18 -9.78 -10.40 -4.92
C SER A 18 -9.08 -9.21 -4.27
N ASN A 19 -7.85 -8.94 -4.68
CA ASN A 19 -7.07 -7.83 -4.13
C ASN A 19 -7.69 -6.47 -4.50
N GLU A 20 -8.14 -6.33 -5.74
CA GLU A 20 -8.82 -5.10 -6.18
C GLU A 20 -10.07 -4.86 -5.37
N LYS A 21 -10.87 -5.90 -5.16
CA LYS A 21 -12.11 -5.81 -4.37
C LYS A 21 -11.81 -5.38 -2.94
N ASN A 22 -10.77 -5.96 -2.34
CA ASN A 22 -10.38 -5.61 -0.98
C ASN A 22 -9.86 -4.17 -0.88
N MET A 23 -9.07 -3.74 -1.87
CA MET A 23 -8.58 -2.35 -1.89
C MET A 23 -9.72 -1.35 -2.04
N LYS A 24 -10.74 -1.67 -2.82
CA LYS A 24 -11.92 -0.80 -2.94
C LYS A 24 -12.63 -0.66 -1.60
N PHE A 25 -12.74 -1.76 -0.86
CA PHE A 25 -13.32 -1.74 0.48
C PHE A 25 -12.50 -0.86 1.42
N ILE A 26 -11.17 -1.07 1.43
CA ILE A 26 -10.25 -0.30 2.26
C ILE A 26 -10.34 1.20 1.94
N ALA A 27 -10.35 1.53 0.66
CA ALA A 27 -10.44 2.92 0.22
C ALA A 27 -11.74 3.57 0.68
N ALA A 28 -12.86 2.84 0.57
CA ALA A 28 -14.16 3.34 1.04
C ALA A 28 -14.15 3.59 2.55
N VAL A 29 -13.55 2.67 3.32
CA VAL A 29 -13.44 2.84 4.77
C VAL A 29 -12.57 4.05 5.11
N ALA A 30 -11.45 4.22 4.39
CA ALA A 30 -10.57 5.37 4.59
C ALA A 30 -11.34 6.68 4.42
N VAL A 31 -12.10 6.79 3.34
CA VAL A 31 -12.89 8.00 3.05
C VAL A 31 -13.90 8.27 4.18
N ARG A 32 -14.59 7.23 4.64
CA ARG A 32 -15.55 7.36 5.74
C ARG A 32 -14.88 7.80 7.04
N SER A 33 -13.61 7.46 7.22
CA SER A 33 -12.84 7.84 8.41
C SER A 33 -12.20 9.22 8.29
N GLY A 34 -12.42 9.91 7.16
CA GLY A 34 -11.87 11.24 6.96
C GLY A 34 -10.44 11.25 6.40
N THR A 35 -9.99 10.14 5.82
CA THR A 35 -8.65 10.00 5.22
C THR A 35 -8.80 9.88 3.71
N VAL A 36 -7.89 10.51 2.97
CA VAL A 36 -7.85 10.38 1.51
C VAL A 36 -6.95 9.19 1.16
N PRO A 37 -7.50 8.12 0.55
CA PRO A 37 -6.70 6.96 0.18
C PRO A 37 -6.03 7.14 -1.17
N ILE A 38 -4.77 6.73 -1.26
CA ILE A 38 -4.08 6.61 -2.54
C ILE A 38 -3.78 5.11 -2.74
N ALA A 39 -4.56 4.45 -3.58
CA ALA A 39 -4.41 3.03 -3.89
C ALA A 39 -4.08 2.91 -5.38
N THR A 40 -2.80 2.94 -5.70
CA THR A 40 -2.34 3.03 -7.10
C THR A 40 -2.74 1.82 -7.94
N ALA A 41 -2.89 0.65 -7.33
CA ALA A 41 -3.33 -0.54 -8.05
C ALA A 41 -4.81 -0.45 -8.48
N LEU A 42 -5.57 0.50 -7.96
CA LEU A 42 -6.94 0.76 -8.42
C LEU A 42 -6.97 1.73 -9.59
N TYR A 43 -5.83 2.26 -9.99
CA TYR A 43 -5.74 3.30 -11.01
C TYR A 43 -4.88 2.88 -12.18
N PHE A 44 -3.57 2.74 -11.98
CA PHE A 44 -2.62 2.54 -13.08
C PHE A 44 -2.86 1.28 -13.91
N PRO A 45 -3.25 0.12 -13.36
CA PRO A 45 -3.50 -1.07 -14.19
C PRO A 45 -4.66 -0.93 -15.18
N HIS A 46 -5.49 0.10 -15.05
CA HIS A 46 -6.58 0.33 -16.00
C HIS A 46 -6.08 0.89 -17.33
N PHE A 47 -4.85 1.39 -17.39
CA PHE A 47 -4.29 1.92 -18.64
C PHE A 47 -2.83 1.55 -18.85
N LEU A 48 -2.18 0.89 -17.88
CA LEU A 48 -0.85 0.31 -18.07
C LEU A 48 -0.96 -1.20 -18.04
N ASN A 49 -0.17 -1.87 -18.88
CA ASN A 49 -0.18 -3.32 -18.98
C ASN A 49 0.72 -3.93 -17.88
N GLU A 50 0.10 -4.57 -16.89
CA GLU A 50 0.82 -5.21 -15.79
C GLU A 50 1.67 -6.41 -16.22
N GLU A 51 1.38 -6.98 -17.40
CA GLU A 51 2.15 -8.09 -17.93
C GLU A 51 3.42 -7.62 -18.66
N ASP A 52 3.51 -6.34 -18.97
CA ASP A 52 4.69 -5.73 -19.54
C ASP A 52 5.55 -5.18 -18.41
N GLU A 53 6.76 -5.73 -18.24
CA GLU A 53 7.63 -5.34 -17.13
C GLU A 53 7.96 -3.85 -17.13
N ALA A 54 8.21 -3.27 -18.30
CA ALA A 54 8.51 -1.84 -18.39
C ALA A 54 7.33 -0.98 -17.95
N GLU A 55 6.11 -1.34 -18.37
CA GLU A 55 4.92 -0.58 -17.98
C GLU A 55 4.60 -0.79 -16.50
N ARG A 56 4.82 -2.00 -15.98
CA ARG A 56 4.62 -2.28 -14.57
C ARG A 56 5.54 -1.41 -13.70
N LEU A 57 6.81 -1.34 -14.07
CA LEU A 57 7.79 -0.52 -13.33
C LEU A 57 7.45 0.97 -13.44
N GLU A 58 6.96 1.41 -14.58
CA GLU A 58 6.53 2.79 -14.77
C GLU A 58 5.38 3.13 -13.84
N GLY A 59 4.42 2.23 -13.69
CA GLY A 59 3.30 2.40 -12.76
C GLY A 59 3.77 2.49 -11.32
N ILE A 60 4.74 1.66 -10.93
CA ILE A 60 5.32 1.72 -9.58
C ILE A 60 6.01 3.08 -9.38
N ASP A 61 6.79 3.53 -10.35
CA ASP A 61 7.50 4.80 -10.25
C ASP A 61 6.52 5.98 -10.09
N CYS A 62 5.43 5.98 -10.84
CA CYS A 62 4.38 6.98 -10.70
C CYS A 62 3.78 6.94 -9.28
N GLY A 63 3.58 5.74 -8.76
CA GLY A 63 3.07 5.56 -7.40
C GLY A 63 4.02 6.13 -6.36
N LEU A 64 5.32 5.89 -6.50
CA LEU A 64 6.32 6.43 -5.58
C LEU A 64 6.33 7.96 -5.60
N THR A 65 6.10 8.54 -6.77
CA THR A 65 5.98 9.99 -6.89
C THR A 65 4.77 10.50 -6.12
N LEU A 66 3.63 9.81 -6.21
CA LEU A 66 2.44 10.15 -5.44
C LEU A 66 2.67 10.02 -3.94
N MET A 67 3.48 9.05 -3.53
CA MET A 67 3.78 8.84 -2.11
C MET A 67 4.43 10.08 -1.48
N GLU A 68 5.17 10.86 -2.25
CA GLU A 68 5.79 12.09 -1.76
C GLU A 68 4.76 13.10 -1.26
N CYS A 69 3.52 12.99 -1.71
CA CYS A 69 2.43 13.87 -1.29
C CYS A 69 1.62 13.30 -0.14
N CYS A 70 1.97 12.14 0.35
CA CYS A 70 1.19 11.45 1.39
C CYS A 70 1.71 11.78 2.78
N ASP A 71 0.82 11.65 3.77
CA ASP A 71 1.15 11.90 5.17
C ASP A 71 1.54 10.63 5.91
N GLU A 72 1.02 9.49 5.47
CA GLU A 72 1.29 8.21 6.10
C GLU A 72 1.08 7.07 5.11
N VAL A 73 1.52 5.88 5.49
CA VAL A 73 1.42 4.68 4.67
C VAL A 73 0.67 3.60 5.46
N TRP A 74 -0.26 2.94 4.80
CA TRP A 74 -0.99 1.79 5.36
C TRP A 74 -0.57 0.54 4.62
N LEU A 75 0.05 -0.39 5.33
CA LEU A 75 0.53 -1.66 4.77
C LEU A 75 -0.42 -2.79 5.15
N PHE A 76 -0.88 -3.52 4.14
CA PHE A 76 -1.86 -4.60 4.33
C PHE A 76 -1.27 -5.97 4.05
N GLY A 77 -1.55 -6.90 4.95
CA GLY A 77 -1.14 -8.29 4.81
C GLY A 77 0.28 -8.56 5.26
N PHE A 78 0.67 -9.83 5.15
CA PHE A 78 1.97 -10.29 5.64
C PHE A 78 2.90 -10.78 4.54
N ASN A 79 2.42 -10.88 3.31
CA ASN A 79 3.24 -11.31 2.18
C ASN A 79 3.71 -10.08 1.43
N ILE A 80 5.00 -9.81 1.53
CA ILE A 80 5.58 -8.61 0.92
C ILE A 80 6.16 -8.97 -0.45
N SER A 81 5.51 -8.50 -1.51
CA SER A 81 6.00 -8.70 -2.86
C SER A 81 7.15 -7.75 -3.16
N GLU A 82 7.81 -7.97 -4.29
CA GLU A 82 8.89 -7.08 -4.74
C GLU A 82 8.41 -5.64 -4.89
N GLY A 83 7.24 -5.44 -5.52
CA GLY A 83 6.66 -4.10 -5.67
C GLY A 83 6.33 -3.45 -4.34
N MET A 84 5.76 -4.23 -3.42
CA MET A 84 5.44 -3.74 -2.08
C MET A 84 6.72 -3.34 -1.33
N LYS A 85 7.80 -4.10 -1.51
CA LYS A 85 9.07 -3.77 -0.89
C LYS A 85 9.63 -2.44 -1.41
N MET A 86 9.51 -2.20 -2.71
CA MET A 86 9.93 -0.92 -3.30
C MET A 86 9.14 0.24 -2.69
N GLU A 87 7.85 0.06 -2.50
CA GLU A 87 7.01 1.06 -1.87
C GLU A 87 7.37 1.29 -0.41
N LEU A 88 7.64 0.22 0.33
CA LEU A 88 8.07 0.33 1.73
C LEU A 88 9.41 1.03 1.87
N ASP A 89 10.37 0.70 0.99
CA ASP A 89 11.67 1.35 1.00
C ASP A 89 11.53 2.85 0.74
N CYS A 90 10.65 3.24 -0.18
CA CYS A 90 10.37 4.64 -0.45
C CYS A 90 9.75 5.34 0.78
N ALA A 91 8.81 4.69 1.44
CA ALA A 91 8.18 5.23 2.65
C ALA A 91 9.21 5.49 3.73
N ARG A 92 10.17 4.58 3.88
CA ARG A 92 11.26 4.74 4.86
C ARG A 92 12.17 5.92 4.51
N GLU A 93 12.53 6.06 3.25
CA GLU A 93 13.34 7.19 2.80
C GLU A 93 12.63 8.51 3.05
N LEU A 94 11.32 8.55 2.83
CA LEU A 94 10.50 9.73 3.07
C LEU A 94 10.18 9.93 4.55
N LYS A 95 10.53 8.96 5.40
CA LYS A 95 10.26 8.99 6.86
C LYS A 95 8.78 9.09 7.17
N LEU A 96 7.94 8.46 6.35
CA LEU A 96 6.51 8.42 6.58
C LEU A 96 6.15 7.36 7.63
N PRO A 97 5.20 7.65 8.53
CA PRO A 97 4.70 6.63 9.45
C PRO A 97 4.05 5.50 8.67
N VAL A 98 4.35 4.26 9.05
CA VAL A 98 3.75 3.08 8.43
C VAL A 98 2.85 2.40 9.46
N ARG A 99 1.57 2.25 9.13
CA ARG A 99 0.61 1.54 9.95
C ARG A 99 0.35 0.17 9.33
N LEU A 100 0.40 -0.86 10.14
CA LEU A 100 0.24 -2.23 9.68
C LEU A 100 -1.17 -2.73 9.94
N TYR A 101 -1.76 -3.36 8.93
CA TYR A 101 -3.09 -3.95 9.00
C TYR A 101 -3.06 -5.37 8.43
N ASP A 102 -3.92 -6.24 8.95
CA ASP A 102 -4.18 -7.50 8.27
C ASP A 102 -5.11 -7.23 7.07
N MET A 103 -5.46 -8.27 6.31
CA MET A 103 -6.30 -8.10 5.11
C MET A 103 -7.74 -7.70 5.43
N HIS A 104 -8.12 -7.70 6.70
CA HIS A 104 -9.45 -7.30 7.16
C HIS A 104 -9.45 -5.95 7.87
N MET A 105 -8.38 -5.16 7.71
CA MET A 105 -8.20 -3.84 8.32
C MET A 105 -8.06 -3.84 9.84
N ASN A 106 -7.68 -4.95 10.44
CA ASN A 106 -7.36 -4.97 11.85
C ASN A 106 -5.93 -4.46 12.06
N ARG A 107 -5.76 -3.48 12.94
CA ARG A 107 -4.43 -2.95 13.25
C ARG A 107 -3.54 -4.04 13.83
N ILE A 108 -2.31 -4.08 13.37
CA ILE A 108 -1.33 -5.05 13.84
C ILE A 108 -0.32 -4.33 14.73
N ASN A 109 -0.12 -4.88 15.94
CA ASN A 109 0.87 -4.36 16.85
C ASN A 109 2.25 -4.85 16.43
N LEU A 110 3.22 -3.95 16.34
CA LEU A 110 4.59 -4.30 15.96
C LEU A 110 5.18 -5.40 16.86
N ARG A 111 4.78 -5.43 18.14
CA ARG A 111 5.28 -6.44 19.06
C ARG A 111 4.81 -7.84 18.70
N THR A 112 3.59 -7.97 18.18
CA THR A 112 3.06 -9.28 17.77
C THR A 112 3.70 -9.75 16.49
N LEU A 113 4.32 -8.86 15.72
CA LEU A 113 5.01 -9.20 14.49
C LEU A 113 6.42 -9.70 14.71
N LYS A 114 6.92 -9.74 15.92
CA LYS A 114 8.28 -10.19 16.20
C LYS A 114 8.60 -11.55 15.59
N ALA A 115 7.62 -12.44 15.61
CA ALA A 115 7.78 -13.77 15.06
C ALA A 115 7.51 -13.83 13.57
N ASP A 116 6.99 -12.76 12.98
CA ASP A 116 6.67 -12.73 11.57
C ASP A 116 7.87 -12.21 10.78
N LYS A 117 8.45 -13.09 9.98
CA LYS A 117 9.64 -12.77 9.21
C LYS A 117 9.35 -11.96 7.95
N ARG A 118 8.08 -11.75 7.62
CA ARG A 118 7.68 -11.05 6.40
C ARG A 118 7.72 -9.54 6.55
N VAL A 119 7.61 -9.05 7.78
CA VAL A 119 7.69 -7.62 8.08
C VAL A 119 8.71 -7.41 9.17
N THR A 120 9.67 -6.53 8.94
CA THR A 120 10.74 -6.29 9.92
C THR A 120 10.25 -5.39 11.05
N PRO A 121 10.81 -5.55 12.25
CA PRO A 121 10.36 -4.76 13.42
C PRO A 121 10.54 -3.25 13.30
N GLU A 122 11.39 -2.78 12.39
CA GLU A 122 11.61 -1.34 12.24
C GLU A 122 10.47 -0.63 11.50
N TYR A 123 9.52 -1.35 10.96
CA TYR A 123 8.31 -0.75 10.42
C TYR A 123 7.26 -0.60 11.50
#